data_2fcdc94ebb6336e5d7ec8f6c4c2d0fe0
#
_entry.id   2fcdc94ebb6336e5d7ec8f6c4c2d0fe0
#
_cell.length_a   1.000
_cell.length_b   1.000
_cell.length_c   1.000
_cell.angle_alpha   90.00
_cell.angle_beta   90.00
_cell.angle_gamma   90.00
#
_symmetry.space_group_name_H-M   'P 1'
#
loop_
_entity.id
_entity.type
_entity.pdbx_description
1 polymer ?
#
loop_
_entity_poly.entity_id
_entity_poly.type
_entity_poly.pdbx_seq_one_letter_code
_entity_poly.pdbx_strand_id
1 'polypeptide(L)' 'MKNKIKELRQKYNLTQEDLAKSVGVRRETIVFLEQGKYNPSLKLALEIAKTLKTKVDSLFSL' A
#
# COMPACT_ATOMS: atom_id res chain seq x y z
N MET A 1 0.10 1.74 12.60
CA MET A 1 -0.19 0.40 12.08
C MET A 1 0.98 -0.11 11.26
N LYS A 2 1.41 -1.32 11.52
CA LYS A 2 2.48 -1.94 10.72
C LYS A 2 1.89 -2.51 9.43
N ASN A 3 2.67 -2.47 8.36
CA ASN A 3 2.24 -3.04 7.10
C ASN A 3 3.44 -3.49 6.27
N LYS A 4 3.16 -4.26 5.24
CA LYS A 4 4.17 -4.80 4.33
C LYS A 4 4.11 -4.17 2.94
N ILE A 5 3.54 -2.97 2.84
CA ILE A 5 3.38 -2.29 1.55
C ILE A 5 4.74 -2.10 0.87
N LYS A 6 5.71 -1.55 1.61
CA LYS A 6 7.05 -1.28 1.06
C LYS A 6 7.73 -2.56 0.59
N GLU A 7 7.68 -3.62 1.40
CA GLU A 7 8.31 -4.91 1.05
C GLU A 7 7.72 -5.48 -0.23
N LEU A 8 6.39 -5.52 -0.32
CA LEU A 8 5.72 -6.10 -1.48
C LEU A 8 5.87 -5.22 -2.71
N ARG A 9 5.83 -3.90 -2.52
CA ARG A 9 6.06 -2.96 -3.60
C ARG A 9 7.45 -3.20 -4.22
N GLN A 10 8.46 -3.32 -3.40
CA GLN A 10 9.83 -3.56 -3.86
C GLN A 10 9.97 -4.94 -4.52
N LYS A 11 9.25 -5.94 -4.01
CA LYS A 11 9.24 -7.28 -4.62
C LYS A 11 8.78 -7.23 -6.08
N TYR A 12 7.84 -6.34 -6.39
CA TYR A 12 7.32 -6.21 -7.76
C TYR A 12 7.97 -5.06 -8.52
N ASN A 13 9.07 -4.50 -8.00
CA ASN A 13 9.81 -3.42 -8.65
C ASN A 13 8.97 -2.17 -8.91
N LEU A 14 8.06 -1.87 -8.00
CA LEU A 14 7.21 -0.69 -8.09
C LEU A 14 7.78 0.43 -7.24
N THR A 15 7.82 1.65 -7.80
CA THR A 15 8.13 2.84 -7.01
C THR A 15 6.89 3.24 -6.21
N GLN A 16 7.06 4.14 -5.25
CA GLN A 16 5.92 4.70 -4.52
C GLN A 16 4.96 5.39 -5.48
N GLU A 17 5.48 6.08 -6.48
CA GLU A 17 4.64 6.73 -7.48
C GLU A 17 3.90 5.72 -8.35
N ASP A 18 4.56 4.64 -8.75
CA ASP A 18 3.91 3.58 -9.52
C ASP A 18 2.71 3.02 -8.76
N LEU A 19 2.89 2.71 -7.49
CA LEU A 19 1.81 2.19 -6.67
C LEU A 19 0.70 3.23 -6.50
N ALA A 20 1.06 4.48 -6.25
CA ALA A 20 0.08 5.56 -6.08
C ALA A 20 -0.79 5.71 -7.33
N LYS A 21 -0.19 5.70 -8.52
CA LYS A 21 -0.94 5.76 -9.77
C LYS A 21 -1.85 4.56 -9.95
N SER A 22 -1.39 3.38 -9.59
CA SER A 22 -2.17 2.15 -9.74
C SER A 22 -3.43 2.16 -8.89
N VAL A 23 -3.41 2.81 -7.74
CA VAL A 23 -4.55 2.83 -6.81
C VAL A 23 -5.25 4.19 -6.76
N GLY A 24 -4.82 5.14 -7.59
CA GLY A 24 -5.52 6.42 -7.76
C GLY A 24 -5.34 7.41 -6.63
N VAL A 25 -4.19 7.42 -5.98
CA VAL A 25 -3.88 8.38 -4.91
C VAL A 25 -2.56 9.10 -5.20
N ARG A 26 -2.25 10.09 -4.39
CA ARG A 26 -0.98 10.81 -4.50
C ARG A 26 0.15 9.99 -3.89
N ARG A 27 1.38 10.23 -4.38
CA ARG A 27 2.56 9.57 -3.85
C ARG A 27 2.70 9.75 -2.34
N GLU A 28 2.41 10.96 -1.84
CA GLU A 28 2.51 11.26 -0.41
C GLU A 28 1.63 10.35 0.43
N THR A 29 0.46 9.97 -0.09
CA THR A 29 -0.43 9.04 0.59
C THR A 29 0.27 7.69 0.79
N ILE A 30 0.96 7.19 -0.24
CA ILE A 30 1.72 5.94 -0.13
C ILE A 30 2.86 6.08 0.87
N VAL A 31 3.56 7.22 0.86
CA VAL A 31 4.65 7.49 1.81
C VAL A 31 4.13 7.38 3.25
N PHE A 32 3.02 8.04 3.55
CA PHE A 32 2.45 8.03 4.90
C PHE A 32 1.92 6.64 5.28
N LEU A 33 1.33 5.93 4.34
CA LEU A 33 0.89 4.56 4.57
C LEU A 33 2.05 3.65 4.95
N GLU A 34 3.16 3.74 4.22
CA GLU A 34 4.33 2.92 4.50
C GLU A 34 4.95 3.24 5.85
N GLN A 35 4.82 4.47 6.31
CA GLN A 35 5.31 4.88 7.61
C GLN A 35 4.36 4.54 8.76
N GLY A 36 3.18 4.00 8.45
CA GLY A 36 2.17 3.69 9.45
C GLY A 36 1.47 4.92 10.03
N LYS A 37 1.58 6.07 9.36
CA LYS A 37 1.02 7.34 9.84
C LYS A 37 -0.37 7.65 9.30
N TYR A 38 -0.90 6.79 8.45
CA TYR A 38 -2.19 6.99 7.81
C TYR A 38 -2.90 5.66 7.69
N ASN A 39 -4.14 5.61 8.14
CA ASN A 39 -4.98 4.42 8.03
C ASN A 39 -5.80 4.52 6.76
N PRO A 40 -5.63 3.60 5.82
CA PRO A 40 -6.37 3.67 4.56
C PRO A 40 -7.85 3.32 4.79
N SER A 41 -8.71 3.84 3.90
CA SER A 41 -10.08 3.37 3.82
C SER A 41 -10.06 1.90 3.39
N LEU A 42 -11.16 1.19 3.62
CA LEU A 42 -11.28 -0.20 3.18
C LEU A 42 -11.09 -0.30 1.67
N LYS A 43 -11.67 0.61 0.91
CA LYS A 43 -11.52 0.63 -0.54
C LYS A 43 -10.05 0.75 -0.95
N LEU A 44 -9.33 1.68 -0.35
CA LEU A 44 -7.91 1.87 -0.66
C LEU A 44 -7.09 0.65 -0.25
N ALA A 45 -7.37 0.09 0.92
CA ALA A 45 -6.68 -1.12 1.38
C ALA A 45 -6.88 -2.28 0.42
N LEU A 46 -8.10 -2.48 -0.08
CA LEU A 46 -8.40 -3.54 -1.05
C LEU A 46 -7.69 -3.30 -2.39
N GLU A 47 -7.65 -2.06 -2.85
CA GLU A 47 -6.95 -1.71 -4.11
C GLU A 47 -5.46 -1.98 -4.00
N ILE A 48 -4.84 -1.60 -2.89
CA ILE A 48 -3.41 -1.83 -2.67
C ILE A 48 -3.13 -3.33 -2.62
N ALA A 49 -3.93 -4.08 -1.86
CA ALA A 49 -3.76 -5.52 -1.75
C ALA A 49 -3.88 -6.20 -3.11
N LYS A 50 -4.85 -5.78 -3.92
CA LYS A 50 -5.04 -6.32 -5.27
C LYS A 50 -3.82 -6.02 -6.15
N THR A 51 -3.32 -4.79 -6.12
CA THR A 51 -2.15 -4.40 -6.91
C THR A 51 -0.91 -5.18 -6.49
N LEU A 52 -0.75 -5.43 -5.20
CA LEU A 52 0.39 -6.16 -4.65
C LEU A 52 0.15 -7.67 -4.59
N LYS A 53 -0.96 -8.14 -5.15
CA LYS A 53 -1.29 -9.57 -5.29
C LYS A 53 -1.29 -10.30 -3.94
N THR A 54 -1.89 -9.67 -2.94
CA THR A 54 -1.95 -10.22 -1.60
C THR A 54 -3.33 -9.94 -0.98
N LYS A 55 -3.56 -10.47 0.20
CA LYS A 55 -4.78 -10.21 0.96
C LYS A 55 -4.57 -9.03 1.90
N VAL A 56 -5.66 -8.33 2.23
CA VAL A 56 -5.60 -7.18 3.13
C VAL A 56 -5.03 -7.57 4.50
N ASP A 57 -5.45 -8.71 5.03
CA ASP A 57 -4.99 -9.17 6.33
C ASP A 57 -3.52 -9.63 6.32
N SER A 58 -2.99 -9.97 5.16
CA SER A 58 -1.56 -10.25 4.99
C SER A 58 -0.74 -8.97 4.84
N LEU A 59 -1.37 -7.91 4.33
CA LEU A 59 -0.71 -6.64 4.04
C LEU A 59 -0.61 -5.75 5.29
N PHE A 60 -1.66 -5.73 6.08
CA PHE A 60 -1.74 -4.91 7.28
C PHE A 60 -1.79 -5.80 8.53
N SER A 61 -1.04 -5.40 9.56
CA SER A 61 -1.10 -6.07 10.86
C SER A 61 -1.28 -5.03 11.95
N LEU A 62 -1.95 -5.42 12.99
CA LEU A 62 -2.21 -4.55 14.15
C LEU A 62 -1.09 -4.70 15.19
#